data_9bc32d48757dd062f655818385bcf228
#
_entry.id   9bc32d48757dd062f655818385bcf228
#
_cell.length_a   1.000
_cell.length_b   1.000
_cell.length_c   1.000
_cell.angle_alpha   90.00
_cell.angle_beta   90.00
_cell.angle_gamma   90.00
#
_symmetry.space_group_name_H-M   'P 1'
#
loop_
_entity.id
_entity.type
_entity.pdbx_description
1 polymer ?
#
loop_
_entity_poly.entity_id
_entity_poly.type
_entity_poly.pdbx_seq_one_letter_code
_entity_poly.pdbx_strand_id
1 'polypeptide(L)'
;MSQLTPVRTGLDVGFDGQEIPPCFAGLKGPVWRSIPAAAEFPFEDSQFEAVVLAGSVVNLVAVREAHRVLRPDGCLYFVVPEKRGGRPDGLTMPQVYQLVREGYNIIGVERPKWRWLGLGKSTLTICARKKNWNNLKGATYRPYV
;
A
#
# COMPACT_ATOMS: atom_id res chain seq x y z
N MET A 1 20.72 3.30 2.28
CA MET A 1 19.30 3.66 2.38
C MET A 1 18.81 4.10 1.01
N SER A 2 17.83 3.43 0.49
CA SER A 2 17.32 3.78 -0.82
C SER A 2 16.48 5.06 -0.75
N GLN A 3 16.70 5.93 -1.70
CA GLN A 3 15.86 7.11 -1.85
C GLN A 3 14.78 6.82 -2.88
N LEU A 4 13.54 7.05 -2.49
CA LEU A 4 12.42 6.86 -3.39
C LEU A 4 12.32 8.07 -4.31
N THR A 5 12.16 7.80 -5.60
CA THR A 5 11.95 8.86 -6.58
C THR A 5 10.53 9.40 -6.47
N PRO A 6 10.34 10.72 -6.39
CA PRO A 6 9.00 11.28 -6.38
C PRO A 6 8.22 10.87 -7.62
N VAL A 7 6.96 10.47 -7.44
CA VAL A 7 6.08 10.10 -8.54
C VAL A 7 5.25 11.29 -9.00
N ARG A 8 4.79 11.26 -10.25
CA ARG A 8 4.00 12.37 -10.81
C ARG A 8 2.65 12.49 -10.13
N THR A 9 1.96 11.37 -9.97
CA THR A 9 0.63 11.33 -9.37
C THR A 9 0.62 10.33 -8.25
N GLY A 10 0.11 10.75 -7.13
CA GLY A 10 0.03 9.89 -5.95
C GLY A 10 -1.18 10.23 -5.10
N LEU A 11 -1.56 9.29 -4.27
CA LEU A 11 -2.72 9.37 -3.40
C LEU A 11 -2.37 8.81 -2.03
N ASP A 12 -2.70 9.54 -0.98
CA ASP A 12 -2.70 8.96 0.35
C ASP A 12 -4.12 8.84 0.88
N VAL A 13 -4.39 7.80 1.64
CA VAL A 13 -5.74 7.46 2.10
C VAL A 13 -5.73 7.23 3.61
N GLY A 14 -6.56 7.97 4.32
CA GLY A 14 -6.84 7.71 5.72
C GLY A 14 -5.86 8.32 6.71
N PHE A 15 -4.99 9.21 6.28
CA PHE A 15 -4.05 9.86 7.20
C PHE A 15 -4.67 11.02 7.96
N ASP A 16 -5.80 11.55 7.49
CA ASP A 16 -6.58 12.58 8.19
C ASP A 16 -5.76 13.80 8.60
N GLY A 17 -4.93 14.28 7.67
CA GLY A 17 -4.07 15.43 7.90
C GLY A 17 -2.73 15.11 8.55
N GLN A 18 -2.50 13.87 8.94
CA GLN A 18 -1.19 13.45 9.44
C GLN A 18 -0.22 13.23 8.28
N GLU A 19 1.05 13.34 8.58
CA GLU A 19 2.08 13.09 7.58
C GLU A 19 2.14 11.60 7.25
N ILE A 20 2.42 11.31 5.98
CA ILE A 20 2.68 9.93 5.58
C ILE A 20 3.98 9.44 6.24
N PRO A 21 4.14 8.12 6.46
CA PRO A 21 5.33 7.60 7.12
C PRO A 21 6.62 8.09 6.45
N PRO A 22 7.66 8.39 7.24
CA PRO A 22 8.92 8.91 6.69
C PRO A 22 9.53 8.03 5.61
N CYS A 23 9.31 6.71 5.69
CA CYS A 23 9.83 5.79 4.67
C CYS A 23 9.19 6.02 3.29
N PHE A 24 8.04 6.68 3.22
CA PHE A 24 7.35 6.97 1.97
C PHE A 24 7.36 8.46 1.62
N ALA A 25 7.94 9.30 2.46
CA ALA A 25 7.88 10.76 2.26
C ALA A 25 8.49 11.19 0.92
N GLY A 26 9.50 10.48 0.44
CA GLY A 26 10.14 10.78 -0.83
C GLY A 26 9.27 10.49 -2.07
N LEU A 27 8.14 9.81 -1.90
CA LEU A 27 7.25 9.54 -3.03
C LEU A 27 6.41 10.74 -3.42
N LYS A 28 6.18 11.66 -2.47
CA LYS A 28 5.26 12.76 -2.69
C LYS A 28 5.79 13.69 -3.78
N GLY A 29 5.09 13.71 -4.90
CA GLY A 29 5.47 14.49 -6.07
C GLY A 29 4.60 15.72 -6.25
N PRO A 30 4.70 16.37 -7.42
CA PRO A 30 4.00 17.64 -7.66
C PRO A 30 2.49 17.51 -7.71
N VAL A 31 1.97 16.33 -8.06
CA VAL A 31 0.52 16.09 -8.06
C VAL A 31 0.23 15.00 -7.06
N TRP A 32 -0.21 15.41 -5.89
CA TRP A 32 -0.51 14.48 -4.80
C TRP A 32 -1.87 14.81 -4.22
N ARG A 33 -2.68 13.78 -4.03
CA ARG A 33 -4.02 13.91 -3.47
C ARG A 33 -4.09 13.21 -2.12
N SER A 34 -4.97 13.69 -1.27
CA SER A 34 -5.22 13.10 0.05
C SER A 34 -6.72 12.95 0.24
N ILE A 35 -7.14 11.76 0.68
CA ILE A 35 -8.56 11.52 0.98
C ILE A 35 -8.68 10.79 2.31
N PRO A 36 -9.82 10.91 3.00
CA PRO A 36 -10.12 10.08 4.15
C PRO A 36 -10.38 8.64 3.73
N ALA A 37 -10.46 7.74 4.72
CA ALA A 37 -10.85 6.37 4.46
C ALA A 37 -12.22 6.33 3.80
N ALA A 38 -12.37 5.52 2.74
CA ALA A 38 -13.62 5.42 2.00
C ALA A 38 -13.72 4.05 1.35
N ALA A 39 -14.96 3.59 1.16
CA ALA A 39 -15.22 2.34 0.47
C ALA A 39 -15.00 2.46 -1.03
N GLU A 40 -15.19 3.65 -1.58
CA GLU A 40 -14.89 3.95 -2.98
C GLU A 40 -14.03 5.20 -3.04
N PHE A 41 -12.96 5.14 -3.82
CA PHE A 41 -12.13 6.31 -4.02
C PHE A 41 -12.73 7.16 -5.15
N PRO A 42 -12.86 8.48 -4.95
CA PRO A 42 -13.53 9.36 -5.92
C PRO A 42 -12.63 9.70 -7.12
N PHE A 43 -12.06 8.68 -7.74
CA PHE A 43 -11.12 8.84 -8.85
C PHE A 43 -11.40 7.80 -9.91
N GLU A 44 -10.94 8.08 -11.11
CA GLU A 44 -11.05 7.16 -12.24
C GLU A 44 -10.05 6.01 -12.13
N ASP A 45 -10.28 4.99 -12.94
CA ASP A 45 -9.36 3.86 -13.04
C ASP A 45 -8.00 4.33 -13.58
N SER A 46 -6.94 3.70 -13.10
CA SER A 46 -5.59 3.92 -13.63
C SER A 46 -5.14 5.39 -13.61
N GLN A 47 -5.43 6.08 -12.51
CA GLN A 47 -5.12 7.51 -12.40
C GLN A 47 -3.79 7.79 -11.71
N PHE A 48 -3.36 6.95 -10.76
CA PHE A 48 -2.21 7.23 -9.90
C PHE A 48 -1.05 6.29 -10.12
N GLU A 49 0.17 6.81 -9.96
CA GLU A 49 1.39 6.01 -10.00
C GLU A 49 1.70 5.37 -8.65
N ALA A 50 1.23 5.99 -7.56
CA ALA A 50 1.42 5.46 -6.21
C ALA A 50 0.20 5.73 -5.35
N VAL A 51 -0.12 4.77 -4.47
CA VAL A 51 -1.14 4.92 -3.44
C VAL A 51 -0.53 4.51 -2.12
N VAL A 52 -0.67 5.36 -1.10
CA VAL A 52 -0.21 5.06 0.25
C VAL A 52 -1.43 4.94 1.16
N LEU A 53 -1.60 3.79 1.79
CA LEU A 53 -2.70 3.56 2.72
C LEU A 53 -2.21 3.72 4.15
N ALA A 54 -2.99 4.43 4.97
CA ALA A 54 -2.75 4.42 6.40
C ALA A 54 -2.99 3.03 6.96
N GLY A 55 -2.19 2.63 7.95
CA GLY A 55 -2.29 1.28 8.53
C GLY A 55 -3.70 0.93 9.00
N SER A 56 -4.43 1.90 9.53
CA SER A 56 -5.79 1.70 10.02
C SER A 56 -6.81 1.42 8.93
N VAL A 57 -6.51 1.73 7.67
CA VAL A 57 -7.45 1.51 6.56
C VAL A 57 -7.04 0.35 5.66
N VAL A 58 -5.98 -0.37 6.01
CA VAL A 58 -5.55 -1.51 5.21
C VAL A 58 -6.53 -2.66 5.39
N ASN A 59 -7.32 -2.90 4.36
CA ASN A 59 -8.27 -4.00 4.29
C ASN A 59 -8.52 -4.33 2.82
N LEU A 60 -9.28 -5.38 2.57
CA LEU A 60 -9.50 -5.84 1.20
C LEU A 60 -10.19 -4.78 0.33
N VAL A 61 -11.12 -4.02 0.90
CA VAL A 61 -11.84 -2.98 0.15
C VAL A 61 -10.87 -1.89 -0.30
N ALA A 62 -10.03 -1.40 0.62
CA ALA A 62 -9.05 -0.36 0.30
C ALA A 62 -8.01 -0.86 -0.70
N VAL A 63 -7.56 -2.10 -0.55
CA VAL A 63 -6.57 -2.70 -1.47
C VAL A 63 -7.17 -2.84 -2.87
N ARG A 64 -8.42 -3.23 -2.99
CA ARG A 64 -9.13 -3.32 -4.28
C ARG A 64 -9.26 -1.95 -4.94
N GLU A 65 -9.67 -0.94 -4.18
CA GLU A 65 -9.81 0.41 -4.72
C GLU A 65 -8.47 1.00 -5.11
N ALA A 66 -7.43 0.76 -4.32
CA ALA A 66 -6.08 1.15 -4.69
C ALA A 66 -5.67 0.49 -6.01
N HIS A 67 -5.98 -0.79 -6.18
CA HIS A 67 -5.69 -1.50 -7.43
C HIS A 67 -6.40 -0.85 -8.62
N ARG A 68 -7.65 -0.48 -8.44
CA ARG A 68 -8.44 0.14 -9.51
C ARG A 68 -7.84 1.47 -9.95
N VAL A 69 -7.49 2.33 -8.98
CA VAL A 69 -7.01 3.68 -9.29
C VAL A 69 -5.51 3.74 -9.64
N LEU A 70 -4.76 2.68 -9.38
CA LEU A 70 -3.35 2.61 -9.77
C LEU A 70 -3.21 2.35 -11.26
N ARG A 71 -2.28 3.06 -11.87
CA ARG A 71 -1.88 2.80 -13.26
C ARG A 71 -1.18 1.44 -13.34
N PRO A 72 -1.16 0.81 -14.53
CA PRO A 72 -0.35 -0.39 -14.69
C PRO A 72 1.08 -0.14 -14.21
N ASP A 73 1.64 -1.10 -13.48
CA ASP A 73 2.95 -1.00 -12.84
C ASP A 73 3.05 0.06 -11.73
N GLY A 74 1.94 0.66 -11.33
CA GLY A 74 1.89 1.52 -10.16
C GLY A 74 2.08 0.72 -8.88
N CYS A 75 2.43 1.40 -7.80
CA CYS A 75 2.75 0.73 -6.54
C CYS A 75 1.84 1.14 -5.39
N LEU A 76 1.50 0.16 -4.58
CA LEU A 76 0.78 0.34 -3.33
C LEU A 76 1.77 0.27 -2.18
N TYR A 77 1.65 1.21 -1.25
CA TYR A 77 2.52 1.29 -0.07
C TYR A 77 1.67 1.36 1.19
N PHE A 78 2.09 0.65 2.24
CA PHE A 78 1.45 0.80 3.54
C PHE A 78 2.37 0.29 4.64
N VAL A 79 2.10 0.74 5.87
CA VAL A 79 2.75 0.28 7.08
C VAL A 79 1.66 -0.23 8.01
N VAL A 80 1.81 -1.47 8.48
CA VAL A 80 0.85 -2.08 9.40
C VAL A 80 1.58 -2.65 10.61
N PRO A 81 0.93 -2.67 11.79
CA PRO A 81 1.49 -3.39 12.92
C PRO A 81 1.63 -4.86 12.57
N GLU A 82 2.77 -5.44 12.89
CA GLU A 82 2.96 -6.88 12.76
C GLU A 82 2.30 -7.59 13.93
N LYS A 83 1.46 -8.56 13.64
CA LYS A 83 0.76 -9.33 14.69
C LYS A 83 1.74 -10.25 15.38
N ARG A 84 2.07 -9.93 16.61
CA ARG A 84 2.94 -10.72 17.48
C ARG A 84 2.41 -10.65 18.90
N GLY A 85 2.47 -11.77 19.61
CA GLY A 85 2.28 -11.81 21.06
C GLY A 85 1.18 -10.93 21.61
N GLY A 86 -0.07 -11.17 21.35
CA GLY A 86 -1.15 -10.42 21.94
C GLY A 86 -1.52 -9.10 21.27
N ARG A 87 -1.02 -8.83 20.07
CA ARG A 87 -1.43 -7.65 19.31
C ARG A 87 -2.56 -8.04 18.35
N PRO A 88 -3.82 -7.87 18.76
CA PRO A 88 -4.95 -8.33 17.95
C PRO A 88 -5.19 -7.49 16.70
N ASP A 89 -4.72 -6.25 16.69
CA ASP A 89 -4.91 -5.31 15.59
C ASP A 89 -3.85 -5.41 14.49
N GLY A 90 -2.85 -6.26 14.68
CA GLY A 90 -1.77 -6.41 13.71
C GLY A 90 -2.12 -7.41 12.62
N LEU A 91 -1.24 -7.48 11.62
CA LEU A 91 -1.32 -8.45 10.53
C LEU A 91 -0.10 -9.35 10.53
N THR A 92 -0.31 -10.62 10.19
CA THR A 92 0.78 -11.54 9.90
C THR A 92 1.17 -11.43 8.42
N MET A 93 2.36 -11.91 8.07
CA MET A 93 2.77 -11.97 6.67
C MET A 93 1.80 -12.76 5.79
N PRO A 94 1.29 -13.93 6.22
CA PRO A 94 0.27 -14.61 5.42
C PRO A 94 -0.98 -13.77 5.16
N GLN A 95 -1.41 -13.00 6.15
CA GLN A 95 -2.58 -12.12 5.98
C GLN A 95 -2.29 -10.99 4.99
N VAL A 96 -1.12 -10.37 5.09
CA VAL A 96 -0.69 -9.35 4.13
C VAL A 96 -0.63 -9.94 2.73
N TYR A 97 -0.06 -11.12 2.61
CA TYR A 97 0.06 -11.80 1.33
C TYR A 97 -1.32 -12.05 0.71
N GLN A 98 -2.28 -12.48 1.52
CA GLN A 98 -3.64 -12.71 1.02
C GLN A 98 -4.31 -11.43 0.51
N LEU A 99 -4.01 -10.29 1.12
CA LEU A 99 -4.59 -9.03 0.68
C LEU A 99 -4.10 -8.59 -0.69
N VAL A 100 -2.85 -8.90 -1.03
CA VAL A 100 -2.21 -8.34 -2.22
C VAL A 100 -1.87 -9.36 -3.30
N ARG A 101 -1.93 -10.65 -3.00
CA ARG A 101 -1.37 -11.68 -3.90
C ARG A 101 -2.03 -11.73 -5.28
N GLU A 102 -3.32 -11.45 -5.36
CA GLU A 102 -4.05 -11.62 -6.63
C GLU A 102 -3.78 -10.49 -7.60
N GLY A 103 -3.71 -9.27 -7.10
CA GLY A 103 -3.57 -8.09 -7.96
C GLY A 103 -2.21 -7.45 -7.96
N TYR A 104 -1.29 -7.92 -7.10
CA TYR A 104 0.00 -7.27 -6.90
C TYR A 104 1.12 -8.29 -6.80
N ASN A 105 2.35 -7.81 -7.05
CA ASN A 105 3.57 -8.50 -6.67
C ASN A 105 4.22 -7.72 -5.54
N ILE A 106 4.52 -8.39 -4.43
CA ILE A 106 5.23 -7.75 -3.33
C ILE A 106 6.67 -7.56 -3.77
N ILE A 107 7.15 -6.31 -3.78
CA ILE A 107 8.51 -5.97 -4.18
C ILE A 107 9.37 -5.56 -3.00
N GLY A 108 8.79 -5.33 -1.83
CA GLY A 108 9.55 -5.01 -0.65
C GLY A 108 8.75 -5.21 0.61
N VAL A 109 9.40 -5.81 1.61
CA VAL A 109 8.85 -5.94 2.95
C VAL A 109 9.98 -5.62 3.90
N GLU A 110 9.76 -4.66 4.79
CA GLU A 110 10.78 -4.29 5.75
C GLU A 110 10.22 -4.32 7.17
N ARG A 111 11.08 -4.71 8.10
CA ARG A 111 10.82 -4.66 9.53
C ARG A 111 11.83 -3.74 10.19
N PRO A 112 11.43 -2.95 11.21
CA PRO A 112 12.38 -2.08 11.91
C PRO A 112 13.49 -2.90 12.56
N LYS A 113 14.71 -2.37 12.51
CA LYS A 113 15.88 -3.03 13.10
C LYS A 113 16.02 -2.81 14.59
N TRP A 114 15.21 -1.97 15.18
CA TRP A 114 15.28 -1.60 16.61
C TRP A 114 14.60 -2.61 17.54
N ARG A 115 14.16 -3.71 17.04
CA ARG A 115 13.35 -4.66 17.81
C ARG A 115 14.06 -5.19 19.05
N TRP A 116 15.37 -5.22 19.02
CA TRP A 116 16.15 -5.69 20.15
C TRP A 116 16.02 -4.80 21.38
N LEU A 117 15.60 -3.56 21.22
CA LEU A 117 15.38 -2.67 22.35
C LEU A 117 14.10 -2.99 23.13
N GLY A 118 13.19 -3.77 22.57
CA GLY A 118 11.92 -4.08 23.19
C GLY A 118 11.00 -2.90 23.36
N LEU A 119 11.39 -1.74 22.87
CA LEU A 119 10.66 -0.49 23.04
C LEU A 119 9.76 -0.17 21.85
N GLY A 120 10.05 -0.77 20.72
CA GLY A 120 9.34 -0.48 19.50
C GLY A 120 8.22 -1.47 19.25
N LYS A 121 7.15 -0.96 18.66
CA LYS A 121 6.12 -1.82 18.11
C LYS A 121 6.64 -2.35 16.78
N SER A 122 6.59 -3.67 16.60
CA SER A 122 6.94 -4.24 15.32
C SER A 122 5.95 -3.78 14.26
N THR A 123 6.48 -3.29 13.14
CA THR A 123 5.66 -2.91 12.01
C THR A 123 6.20 -3.58 10.75
N LEU A 124 5.30 -3.77 9.78
CA LEU A 124 5.66 -4.24 8.45
C LEU A 124 5.47 -3.08 7.48
N THR A 125 6.51 -2.74 6.77
CA THR A 125 6.46 -1.77 5.67
C THR A 125 6.38 -2.55 4.38
N ILE A 126 5.32 -2.34 3.63
CA ILE A 126 5.00 -3.12 2.44
C ILE A 126 5.03 -2.22 1.21
N CYS A 127 5.68 -2.71 0.18
CA CYS A 127 5.63 -2.11 -1.16
C CYS A 127 5.22 -3.20 -2.13
N ALA A 128 4.11 -2.99 -2.83
CA ALA A 128 3.55 -3.97 -3.77
C ALA A 128 3.25 -3.29 -5.09
N ARG A 129 3.68 -3.91 -6.19
CA ARG A 129 3.47 -3.39 -7.54
C ARG A 129 2.22 -4.01 -8.13
N LYS A 130 1.36 -3.19 -8.73
CA LYS A 130 0.18 -3.67 -9.44
C LYS A 130 0.59 -4.55 -10.62
N LYS A 131 0.00 -5.74 -10.71
CA LYS A 131 0.22 -6.62 -11.86
C LYS A 131 -0.38 -5.99 -13.11
N ASN A 132 0.35 -6.06 -14.21
CA ASN A 132 -0.10 -5.56 -15.48
C ASN A 132 -0.80 -6.68 -16.25
N TRP A 133 -2.12 -6.75 -16.14
CA TRP A 133 -2.91 -7.78 -16.78
C TRP A 133 -2.92 -7.67 -18.31
N ASN A 134 -2.61 -6.50 -18.83
CA ASN A 134 -2.55 -6.31 -20.28
C ASN A 134 -1.42 -7.11 -20.95
N ASN A 135 -0.41 -7.51 -20.17
CA ASN A 135 0.67 -8.33 -20.65
C ASN A 135 0.32 -9.82 -20.65
N LEU A 136 -0.82 -10.21 -20.11
CA LEU A 136 -1.27 -11.58 -20.09
C LEU A 136 -2.11 -11.85 -21.31
N LYS A 137 -1.54 -12.57 -22.26
CA LYS A 137 -2.16 -12.86 -23.55
C LYS A 137 -3.50 -13.56 -23.36
N GLY A 138 -4.55 -12.95 -23.88
CA GLY A 138 -5.90 -13.50 -23.79
C GLY A 138 -6.52 -13.49 -22.41
N ALA A 139 -5.88 -12.83 -21.46
CA ALA A 139 -6.38 -12.83 -20.08
C ALA A 139 -7.57 -11.89 -19.94
N THR A 140 -8.67 -12.45 -19.46
CA THR A 140 -9.81 -11.68 -19.01
C THR A 140 -9.91 -11.67 -17.50
N TYR A 141 -8.87 -12.17 -16.83
CA TYR A 141 -8.83 -12.29 -15.39
C TYR A 141 -8.90 -10.92 -14.73
N ARG A 142 -9.80 -10.80 -13.77
CA ARG A 142 -9.95 -9.57 -12.98
C ARG A 142 -9.78 -9.92 -11.52
N PRO A 143 -8.67 -9.53 -10.91
CA PRO A 143 -8.50 -9.75 -9.48
C PRO A 143 -9.54 -8.95 -8.70
N TYR A 144 -10.04 -9.51 -7.63
CA TYR A 144 -11.01 -8.86 -6.75
C TYR A 144 -12.40 -8.60 -7.35
N VAL A 145 -12.78 -9.30 -8.37
CA VAL A 145 -14.14 -9.24 -8.91
C VAL A 145 -14.99 -10.38 -8.41
#